data_1722c552f6bbf4219b7e860813cee080
#
_entry.id   1722c552f6bbf4219b7e860813cee080
#
_cell.length_a   1.000
_cell.length_b   1.000
_cell.length_c   1.000
_cell.angle_alpha   90.00
_cell.angle_beta   90.00
_cell.angle_gamma   90.00
#
_symmetry.space_group_name_H-M   'P 1'
#
loop_
_entity.id
_entity.type
_entity.pdbx_description
1 polymer ?
#
loop_
_entity_poly.entity_id
_entity_poly.type
_entity_poly.pdbx_seq_one_letter_code
_entity_poly.pdbx_strand_id
1 'polypeptide(L)'
;LLETLGVNERLYLILQEIESEKELSQIENKINDKVKTRIEESQKEYYLREKMRAIKEELGDVPDTDKDVDAIRKRLEENPYPDSIKDKIRDELSRYEMLPAASGETGVIKTYIDWMMDLPWWQESKDNEDLNLASEILDADHYGLEKIKERILEYLAVKQMTNSLRAPIICLVGPPGVGKTSLAKSVARALDRRFVKISLGGVKDESEIRGHRRTYLGSMPGRFIQAMKKAGTVNPVFLIDEIDKMASDYKGDPASAMLEVLDPEQNSLFSDHYIEEPYDLSKVLFIATANYLENIPNALRDRLEIIELSSYTELEKIEIAKRHLVPKQIKENGLKTSQLKIDDEMISFLIRYYTRESGVRQLERVIATVCRKSVLAILKDNKRSIKVTKKLVKEWLGHEKFEYGKRETKDQIGTVTGL
;
A
#
# COMPACT_ATOMS: atom_id res chain seq x y z
N LEU A 1 -6.06 55.96 -51.05
CA LEU A 1 -5.29 57.02 -51.78
C LEU A 1 -5.68 57.10 -53.26
N LEU A 2 -5.86 55.99 -53.99
CA LEU A 2 -6.14 56.00 -55.42
C LEU A 2 -7.59 56.38 -55.77
N GLU A 3 -8.53 56.24 -54.85
CA GLU A 3 -9.95 56.56 -55.04
C GLU A 3 -10.33 57.97 -54.60
N THR A 4 -9.43 58.70 -53.97
CA THR A 4 -9.68 60.09 -53.49
C THR A 4 -9.32 61.11 -54.56
N LEU A 5 -10.30 61.88 -55.06
CA LEU A 5 -10.12 62.86 -56.14
C LEU A 5 -9.55 64.20 -55.70
N GLY A 6 -9.72 64.61 -54.44
CA GLY A 6 -9.28 65.86 -53.86
C GLY A 6 -7.78 65.82 -53.47
N VAL A 7 -6.97 66.79 -53.97
CA VAL A 7 -5.53 66.85 -53.68
C VAL A 7 -5.24 67.04 -52.19
N ASN A 8 -6.04 67.87 -51.51
CA ASN A 8 -5.88 68.14 -50.08
C ASN A 8 -6.22 66.95 -49.24
N GLU A 9 -7.23 66.16 -49.59
CA GLU A 9 -7.64 64.95 -48.90
C GLU A 9 -6.59 63.84 -49.07
N ARG A 10 -5.95 63.73 -50.25
CA ARG A 10 -4.85 62.75 -50.42
C ARG A 10 -3.63 63.13 -49.58
N LEU A 11 -3.27 64.42 -49.52
CA LEU A 11 -2.18 64.85 -48.65
C LEU A 11 -2.44 64.59 -47.17
N TYR A 12 -3.67 64.75 -46.73
CA TYR A 12 -4.06 64.45 -45.35
C TYR A 12 -3.95 62.95 -45.03
N LEU A 13 -4.44 62.07 -45.92
CA LEU A 13 -4.33 60.67 -45.82
C LEU A 13 -2.86 60.18 -45.84
N ILE A 14 -2.01 60.74 -46.65
CA ILE A 14 -0.58 60.42 -46.67
C ILE A 14 0.10 60.83 -45.36
N LEU A 15 -0.20 62.03 -44.84
CA LEU A 15 0.32 62.47 -43.56
C LEU A 15 -0.09 61.53 -42.41
N GLN A 16 -1.33 61.07 -42.38
CA GLN A 16 -1.86 60.15 -41.37
C GLN A 16 -1.17 58.80 -41.47
N GLU A 17 -0.93 58.26 -42.67
CA GLU A 17 -0.19 57.03 -42.91
C GLU A 17 1.27 57.12 -42.47
N ILE A 18 1.92 58.20 -42.77
CA ILE A 18 3.32 58.47 -42.34
C ILE A 18 3.41 58.59 -40.82
N GLU A 19 2.46 59.22 -40.16
CA GLU A 19 2.42 59.27 -38.68
C GLU A 19 2.22 57.92 -38.10
N SER A 20 1.29 57.12 -38.62
CA SER A 20 1.01 55.72 -38.19
C SER A 20 2.25 54.82 -38.38
N GLU A 21 2.91 54.87 -39.55
CA GLU A 21 4.15 54.12 -39.80
C GLU A 21 5.31 54.57 -38.89
N LYS A 22 5.40 55.81 -38.57
CA LYS A 22 6.40 56.34 -37.63
C LYS A 22 6.17 55.84 -36.21
N GLU A 23 4.92 55.78 -35.76
CA GLU A 23 4.56 55.22 -34.45
C GLU A 23 4.84 53.72 -34.39
N LEU A 24 4.49 52.95 -35.44
CA LEU A 24 4.80 51.53 -35.55
C LEU A 24 6.31 51.27 -35.50
N SER A 25 7.09 52.02 -36.26
CA SER A 25 8.56 51.90 -36.26
C SER A 25 9.17 52.22 -34.88
N GLN A 26 8.63 53.21 -34.16
CA GLN A 26 9.08 53.53 -32.81
C GLN A 26 8.74 52.37 -31.81
N ILE A 27 7.60 51.75 -31.97
CA ILE A 27 7.20 50.60 -31.15
C ILE A 27 8.09 49.37 -31.44
N GLU A 28 8.34 49.07 -32.73
CA GLU A 28 9.24 47.99 -33.14
C GLU A 28 10.66 48.18 -32.59
N ASN A 29 11.22 49.39 -32.70
CA ASN A 29 12.53 49.69 -32.13
C ASN A 29 12.57 49.50 -30.61
N LYS A 30 11.54 49.96 -29.90
CA LYS A 30 11.42 49.72 -28.43
C LYS A 30 11.30 48.26 -28.08
N ILE A 31 10.59 47.46 -28.88
CA ILE A 31 10.47 46.01 -28.68
C ILE A 31 11.83 45.34 -28.92
N ASN A 32 12.50 45.67 -30.03
CA ASN A 32 13.81 45.12 -30.37
C ASN A 32 14.87 45.45 -29.32
N ASP A 33 14.90 46.67 -28.80
CA ASP A 33 15.80 47.08 -27.73
C ASP A 33 15.51 46.29 -26.42
N LYS A 34 14.23 46.12 -26.07
CA LYS A 34 13.83 45.30 -24.91
C LYS A 34 14.20 43.83 -25.07
N VAL A 35 14.01 43.25 -26.25
CA VAL A 35 14.38 41.87 -26.55
C VAL A 35 15.90 41.71 -26.48
N LYS A 36 16.66 42.64 -27.06
CA LYS A 36 18.13 42.62 -27.02
C LYS A 36 18.65 42.71 -25.58
N THR A 37 18.12 43.62 -24.78
CA THR A 37 18.48 43.78 -23.37
C THR A 37 18.18 42.51 -22.57
N ARG A 38 17.01 41.88 -22.79
CA ARG A 38 16.66 40.61 -22.12
C ARG A 38 17.58 39.45 -22.52
N ILE A 39 17.97 39.39 -23.81
CA ILE A 39 18.90 38.37 -24.29
C ILE A 39 20.27 38.55 -23.64
N GLU A 40 20.77 39.82 -23.61
CA GLU A 40 22.06 40.15 -22.97
C GLU A 40 22.05 39.88 -21.46
N GLU A 41 20.96 40.19 -20.77
CA GLU A 41 20.78 39.88 -19.34
C GLU A 41 20.77 38.35 -19.10
N SER A 42 20.03 37.59 -19.90
CA SER A 42 19.95 36.16 -19.83
C SER A 42 21.31 35.48 -20.10
N GLN A 43 22.03 35.93 -21.12
CA GLN A 43 23.40 35.43 -21.42
C GLN A 43 24.39 35.75 -20.31
N LYS A 44 24.29 36.96 -19.74
CA LYS A 44 25.14 37.36 -18.60
C LYS A 44 24.82 36.54 -17.34
N GLU A 45 23.54 36.28 -17.08
CA GLU A 45 23.11 35.42 -15.97
C GLU A 45 23.61 33.99 -16.16
N TYR A 46 23.48 33.43 -17.37
CA TYR A 46 24.00 32.10 -17.70
C TYR A 46 25.54 32.05 -17.52
N TYR A 47 26.28 33.03 -18.04
CA TYR A 47 27.74 33.10 -17.89
C TYR A 47 28.17 33.21 -16.40
N LEU A 48 27.48 34.01 -15.61
CA LEU A 48 27.76 34.16 -14.19
C LEU A 48 27.45 32.86 -13.41
N ARG A 49 26.40 32.15 -13.81
CA ARG A 49 26.02 30.87 -13.22
C ARG A 49 27.07 29.78 -13.53
N GLU A 50 27.53 29.68 -14.78
CA GLU A 50 28.60 28.76 -15.17
C GLU A 50 29.93 29.11 -14.49
N LYS A 51 30.27 30.39 -14.39
CA LYS A 51 31.46 30.80 -13.67
C LYS A 51 31.40 30.48 -12.17
N MET A 52 30.23 30.65 -11.58
CA MET A 52 30.01 30.28 -10.17
C MET A 52 30.08 28.76 -9.95
N ARG A 53 29.63 27.99 -10.94
CA ARG A 53 29.72 26.51 -10.94
C ARG A 53 31.20 26.08 -11.00
N ALA A 54 31.96 26.62 -11.94
CA ALA A 54 33.38 26.31 -12.06
C ALA A 54 34.20 26.68 -10.80
N ILE A 55 33.88 27.83 -10.18
CA ILE A 55 34.52 28.23 -8.92
C ILE A 55 34.16 27.27 -7.76
N LYS A 56 32.91 26.82 -7.67
CA LYS A 56 32.47 25.87 -6.66
C LYS A 56 33.09 24.48 -6.85
N GLU A 57 33.25 24.04 -8.10
CA GLU A 57 33.95 22.79 -8.44
C GLU A 57 35.43 22.86 -8.02
N GLU A 58 36.14 23.97 -8.27
CA GLU A 58 37.52 24.15 -7.81
C GLU A 58 37.68 24.25 -6.29
N LEU A 59 36.67 24.80 -5.60
CA LEU A 59 36.64 24.88 -4.13
C LEU A 59 36.23 23.56 -3.48
N GLY A 60 35.83 22.53 -4.26
CA GLY A 60 35.30 21.26 -3.75
C GLY A 60 33.89 21.36 -3.15
N ASP A 61 33.23 22.48 -3.33
CA ASP A 61 31.87 22.77 -2.84
C ASP A 61 30.87 22.54 -3.97
N VAL A 62 30.75 21.27 -4.44
CA VAL A 62 29.77 20.89 -5.46
C VAL A 62 28.38 21.02 -4.83
N PRO A 63 27.46 21.81 -5.42
CA PRO A 63 26.11 21.92 -4.91
C PRO A 63 25.47 20.55 -4.78
N ASP A 64 24.71 20.31 -3.71
CA ASP A 64 24.01 19.04 -3.51
C ASP A 64 23.10 18.66 -4.69
N THR A 65 22.59 19.68 -5.41
CA THR A 65 21.80 19.50 -6.63
C THR A 65 22.58 18.82 -7.77
N ASP A 66 23.85 19.17 -7.98
CA ASP A 66 24.66 18.61 -9.08
C ASP A 66 25.05 17.15 -8.75
N LYS A 67 25.37 16.87 -7.48
CA LYS A 67 25.60 15.49 -7.01
C LYS A 67 24.36 14.62 -7.14
N ASP A 68 23.18 15.17 -6.84
CA ASP A 68 21.92 14.48 -7.00
C ASP A 68 21.63 14.13 -8.47
N VAL A 69 21.86 15.08 -9.38
CA VAL A 69 21.68 14.90 -10.83
C VAL A 69 22.59 13.80 -11.37
N ASP A 70 23.87 13.84 -11.03
CA ASP A 70 24.83 12.83 -11.49
C ASP A 70 24.50 11.44 -10.91
N ALA A 71 24.07 11.37 -9.65
CA ALA A 71 23.62 10.13 -9.05
C ALA A 71 22.37 9.54 -9.74
N ILE A 72 21.40 10.40 -10.11
CA ILE A 72 20.19 10.01 -10.84
C ILE A 72 20.56 9.51 -12.25
N ARG A 73 21.42 10.23 -13.01
CA ARG A 73 21.88 9.83 -14.34
C ARG A 73 22.58 8.48 -14.30
N LYS A 74 23.50 8.30 -13.37
CA LYS A 74 24.22 7.05 -13.18
C LYS A 74 23.27 5.90 -12.86
N ARG A 75 22.31 6.10 -11.95
CA ARG A 75 21.30 5.09 -11.59
C ARG A 75 20.42 4.71 -12.79
N LEU A 76 20.08 5.66 -13.69
CA LEU A 76 19.32 5.42 -14.91
C LEU A 76 20.08 4.58 -15.94
N GLU A 77 21.40 4.76 -16.03
CA GLU A 77 22.25 4.01 -16.95
C GLU A 77 22.56 2.58 -16.45
N GLU A 78 22.81 2.45 -15.16
CA GLU A 78 23.16 1.18 -14.53
C GLU A 78 21.98 0.20 -14.40
N ASN A 79 20.74 0.69 -14.48
CA ASN A 79 19.55 -0.13 -14.22
C ASN A 79 18.62 -0.24 -15.45
N PRO A 80 17.96 -1.40 -15.64
CA PRO A 80 17.12 -1.67 -16.80
C PRO A 80 15.69 -1.09 -16.67
N TYR A 81 15.58 0.23 -16.41
CA TYR A 81 14.28 0.89 -16.43
C TYR A 81 13.64 0.79 -17.83
N PRO A 82 12.29 0.69 -17.94
CA PRO A 82 11.59 0.82 -19.23
C PRO A 82 11.96 2.14 -19.94
N ASP A 83 12.01 2.13 -21.26
CA ASP A 83 12.45 3.31 -22.03
C ASP A 83 11.53 4.51 -21.82
N SER A 84 10.21 4.31 -21.74
CA SER A 84 9.24 5.38 -21.41
C SER A 84 9.55 6.05 -20.07
N ILE A 85 9.94 5.27 -19.07
CA ILE A 85 10.29 5.77 -17.74
C ILE A 85 11.62 6.52 -17.77
N LYS A 86 12.61 6.00 -18.51
CA LYS A 86 13.90 6.70 -18.71
C LYS A 86 13.71 8.08 -19.35
N ASP A 87 12.89 8.14 -20.39
CA ASP A 87 12.63 9.39 -21.11
C ASP A 87 11.88 10.38 -20.22
N LYS A 88 10.85 9.92 -19.50
CA LYS A 88 10.13 10.76 -18.55
C LYS A 88 11.02 11.32 -17.44
N ILE A 89 11.89 10.49 -16.87
CA ILE A 89 12.84 10.94 -15.83
C ILE A 89 13.85 11.92 -16.42
N ARG A 90 14.35 11.72 -17.65
CA ARG A 90 15.27 12.66 -18.30
C ARG A 90 14.62 14.03 -18.52
N ASP A 91 13.36 14.05 -18.95
CA ASP A 91 12.61 15.29 -19.15
C ASP A 91 12.42 16.06 -17.83
N GLU A 92 12.03 15.36 -16.78
CA GLU A 92 11.87 15.96 -15.44
C GLU A 92 13.23 16.39 -14.85
N LEU A 93 14.29 15.63 -15.10
CA LEU A 93 15.64 15.97 -14.67
C LEU A 93 16.14 17.25 -15.37
N SER A 94 15.85 17.40 -16.66
CA SER A 94 16.18 18.62 -17.41
C SER A 94 15.44 19.83 -16.84
N ARG A 95 14.18 19.68 -16.42
CA ARG A 95 13.42 20.74 -15.72
C ARG A 95 14.02 21.06 -14.36
N TYR A 96 14.40 20.01 -13.60
CA TYR A 96 15.04 20.14 -12.29
C TYR A 96 16.34 20.96 -12.36
N GLU A 97 17.17 20.73 -13.40
CA GLU A 97 18.42 21.47 -13.63
C GLU A 97 18.19 22.95 -13.98
N MET A 98 17.07 23.28 -14.64
CA MET A 98 16.75 24.64 -15.06
C MET A 98 16.17 25.50 -13.92
N LEU A 99 15.63 24.88 -12.87
CA LEU A 99 14.98 25.60 -11.78
C LEU A 99 15.96 26.10 -10.73
N PRO A 100 15.71 27.28 -10.13
CA PRO A 100 16.49 27.74 -8.99
C PRO A 100 16.36 26.77 -7.80
N ALA A 101 17.47 26.45 -7.13
CA ALA A 101 17.49 25.52 -6.00
C ALA A 101 16.56 25.91 -4.84
N ALA A 102 16.27 27.21 -4.70
CA ALA A 102 15.36 27.74 -3.66
C ALA A 102 13.86 27.71 -4.08
N SER A 103 13.52 27.19 -5.26
CA SER A 103 12.14 27.08 -5.71
C SER A 103 11.44 25.92 -5.00
N GLY A 104 10.22 26.14 -4.51
CA GLY A 104 9.38 25.05 -3.98
C GLY A 104 9.08 23.95 -5.00
N GLU A 105 9.08 24.28 -6.30
CA GLU A 105 8.86 23.36 -7.41
C GLU A 105 10.00 22.35 -7.56
N THR A 106 11.24 22.76 -7.26
CA THR A 106 12.42 21.87 -7.27
C THR A 106 12.24 20.67 -6.36
N GLY A 107 11.71 20.88 -5.15
CA GLY A 107 11.40 19.78 -4.21
C GLY A 107 10.31 18.84 -4.71
N VAL A 108 9.30 19.36 -5.41
CA VAL A 108 8.22 18.55 -5.99
C VAL A 108 8.75 17.66 -7.11
N ILE A 109 9.56 18.22 -8.03
CA ILE A 109 10.16 17.45 -9.13
C ILE A 109 11.11 16.39 -8.60
N LYS A 110 11.97 16.72 -7.63
CA LYS A 110 12.87 15.74 -7.01
C LYS A 110 12.09 14.59 -6.38
N THR A 111 11.05 14.90 -5.59
CA THR A 111 10.20 13.88 -4.98
C THR A 111 9.55 12.99 -6.03
N TYR A 112 9.10 13.54 -7.15
CA TYR A 112 8.53 12.77 -8.25
C TYR A 112 9.56 11.83 -8.90
N ILE A 113 10.76 12.34 -9.21
CA ILE A 113 11.86 11.53 -9.74
C ILE A 113 12.20 10.38 -8.77
N ASP A 114 12.31 10.67 -7.47
CA ASP A 114 12.59 9.66 -6.44
C ASP A 114 11.50 8.57 -6.41
N TRP A 115 10.21 8.93 -6.55
CA TRP A 115 9.13 7.97 -6.66
C TRP A 115 9.28 7.08 -7.90
N MET A 116 9.52 7.68 -9.08
CA MET A 116 9.70 6.95 -10.34
C MET A 116 10.87 5.98 -10.28
N MET A 117 11.98 6.38 -9.65
CA MET A 117 13.19 5.57 -9.56
C MET A 117 13.10 4.47 -8.49
N ASP A 118 12.32 4.68 -7.44
CA ASP A 118 12.23 3.72 -6.33
C ASP A 118 11.14 2.66 -6.54
N LEU A 119 10.28 2.83 -7.55
CA LEU A 119 9.32 1.80 -7.93
C LEU A 119 10.03 0.60 -8.54
N PRO A 120 9.59 -0.63 -8.20
CA PRO A 120 10.08 -1.83 -8.85
C PRO A 120 9.49 -1.93 -10.27
N TRP A 121 10.31 -1.75 -11.29
CA TRP A 121 9.92 -1.89 -12.70
C TRP A 121 10.29 -3.24 -13.29
N TRP A 122 11.37 -3.87 -12.80
CA TRP A 122 11.91 -5.14 -13.30
C TRP A 122 12.27 -6.12 -12.19
N GLN A 123 12.33 -5.69 -10.95
CA GLN A 123 12.77 -6.50 -9.82
C GLN A 123 11.73 -7.58 -9.53
N GLU A 124 12.00 -8.81 -9.92
CA GLU A 124 11.11 -9.94 -9.71
C GLU A 124 11.71 -10.94 -8.72
N SER A 125 10.91 -11.40 -7.75
CA SER A 125 11.29 -12.52 -6.90
C SER A 125 11.04 -13.84 -7.62
N LYS A 126 11.96 -14.80 -7.46
CA LYS A 126 11.74 -16.14 -7.99
C LYS A 126 10.66 -16.84 -7.20
N ASP A 127 9.63 -17.32 -7.90
CA ASP A 127 8.58 -18.11 -7.28
C ASP A 127 9.08 -19.50 -6.88
N ASN A 128 8.66 -19.94 -5.71
CA ASN A 128 8.77 -21.34 -5.36
C ASN A 128 7.60 -22.11 -6.00
N GLU A 129 7.93 -23.10 -6.83
CA GLU A 129 6.97 -23.90 -7.59
C GLU A 129 6.66 -25.25 -6.91
N ASP A 130 7.26 -25.53 -5.75
CA ASP A 130 7.04 -26.78 -5.03
C ASP A 130 5.71 -26.76 -4.25
N LEU A 131 4.68 -27.38 -4.82
CA LEU A 131 3.36 -27.51 -4.20
C LEU A 131 3.38 -28.33 -2.91
N ASN A 132 4.32 -29.29 -2.75
CA ASN A 132 4.43 -30.07 -1.51
C ASN A 132 4.94 -29.17 -0.39
N LEU A 133 5.98 -28.36 -0.66
CA LEU A 133 6.48 -27.39 0.29
C LEU A 133 5.42 -26.33 0.63
N ALA A 134 4.62 -25.91 -0.35
CA ALA A 134 3.50 -24.98 -0.11
C ALA A 134 2.46 -25.61 0.84
N SER A 135 2.11 -26.89 0.64
CA SER A 135 1.21 -27.64 1.54
C SER A 135 1.78 -27.73 2.95
N GLU A 136 3.04 -28.12 3.09
CA GLU A 136 3.72 -28.22 4.39
C GLU A 136 3.72 -26.88 5.15
N ILE A 137 3.97 -25.77 4.45
CA ILE A 137 3.95 -24.42 5.04
C ILE A 137 2.54 -24.06 5.53
N LEU A 138 1.51 -24.33 4.71
CA LEU A 138 0.12 -24.06 5.08
C LEU A 138 -0.31 -24.91 6.29
N ASP A 139 0.11 -26.18 6.35
CA ASP A 139 -0.19 -27.09 7.45
C ASP A 139 0.55 -26.74 8.74
N ALA A 140 1.80 -26.31 8.63
CA ALA A 140 2.59 -25.86 9.76
C ALA A 140 2.05 -24.55 10.37
N ASP A 141 1.48 -23.65 9.56
CA ASP A 141 1.00 -22.36 10.03
C ASP A 141 -0.47 -22.36 10.49
N HIS A 142 -1.28 -23.29 9.96
CA HIS A 142 -2.72 -23.30 10.18
C HIS A 142 -3.23 -24.67 10.53
N TYR A 143 -3.90 -24.77 11.68
CA TYR A 143 -4.62 -25.97 12.07
C TYR A 143 -5.99 -26.04 11.40
N GLY A 144 -6.34 -27.17 10.83
CA GLY A 144 -7.60 -27.36 10.10
C GLY A 144 -7.63 -26.59 8.79
N LEU A 145 -8.79 -26.08 8.40
CA LEU A 145 -9.02 -25.31 7.17
C LEU A 145 -8.69 -26.10 5.88
N GLU A 146 -8.87 -27.43 5.89
CA GLU A 146 -8.45 -28.35 4.81
C GLU A 146 -8.97 -27.90 3.44
N LYS A 147 -10.28 -27.62 3.32
CA LYS A 147 -10.91 -27.17 2.06
C LYS A 147 -10.30 -25.87 1.52
N ILE A 148 -9.88 -24.97 2.42
CA ILE A 148 -9.30 -23.67 2.06
C ILE A 148 -7.87 -23.85 1.58
N LYS A 149 -7.10 -24.70 2.27
CA LYS A 149 -5.73 -25.04 1.87
C LYS A 149 -5.72 -25.74 0.50
N GLU A 150 -6.61 -26.72 0.32
CA GLU A 150 -6.80 -27.42 -0.96
C GLU A 150 -7.10 -26.43 -2.09
N ARG A 151 -8.02 -25.50 -1.86
CA ARG A 151 -8.37 -24.48 -2.87
C ARG A 151 -7.23 -23.53 -3.20
N ILE A 152 -6.43 -23.17 -2.20
CA ILE A 152 -5.22 -22.35 -2.42
C ILE A 152 -4.19 -23.14 -3.23
N LEU A 153 -3.99 -24.44 -2.94
CA LEU A 153 -3.06 -25.29 -3.68
C LEU A 153 -3.52 -25.51 -5.12
N GLU A 154 -4.83 -25.72 -5.36
CA GLU A 154 -5.39 -25.76 -6.72
C GLU A 154 -5.12 -24.48 -7.50
N TYR A 155 -5.35 -23.32 -6.87
CA TYR A 155 -5.06 -22.02 -7.48
C TYR A 155 -3.57 -21.87 -7.84
N LEU A 156 -2.67 -22.29 -6.95
CA LEU A 156 -1.23 -22.26 -7.20
C LEU A 156 -0.81 -23.22 -8.32
N ALA A 157 -1.43 -24.41 -8.37
CA ALA A 157 -1.18 -25.38 -9.43
C ALA A 157 -1.64 -24.88 -10.82
N VAL A 158 -2.83 -24.28 -10.91
CA VAL A 158 -3.33 -23.68 -12.16
C VAL A 158 -2.41 -22.54 -12.61
N LYS A 159 -1.99 -21.67 -11.68
CA LYS A 159 -1.03 -20.60 -11.96
C LYS A 159 0.28 -21.15 -12.53
N GLN A 160 0.83 -22.21 -11.95
CA GLN A 160 2.06 -22.85 -12.42
C GLN A 160 1.90 -23.42 -13.83
N MET A 161 0.77 -24.07 -14.12
CA MET A 161 0.50 -24.66 -15.43
C MET A 161 0.25 -23.64 -16.54
N THR A 162 -0.42 -22.54 -16.22
CA THR A 162 -0.81 -21.51 -17.21
C THR A 162 0.21 -20.39 -17.34
N ASN A 163 1.12 -20.27 -16.40
CA ASN A 163 2.04 -19.14 -16.24
C ASN A 163 1.30 -17.78 -16.29
N SER A 164 0.05 -17.76 -15.84
CA SER A 164 -0.85 -16.61 -15.90
C SER A 164 -1.61 -16.44 -14.59
N LEU A 165 -1.80 -15.19 -14.16
CA LEU A 165 -2.63 -14.83 -13.01
C LEU A 165 -4.05 -14.39 -13.42
N ARG A 166 -4.54 -14.81 -14.59
CA ARG A 166 -5.91 -14.50 -15.08
C ARG A 166 -7.02 -15.21 -14.31
N ALA A 167 -6.68 -15.97 -13.28
CA ALA A 167 -7.68 -16.62 -12.42
C ALA A 167 -8.41 -15.57 -11.54
N PRO A 168 -9.65 -15.85 -11.11
CA PRO A 168 -10.37 -15.00 -10.17
C PRO A 168 -9.56 -14.77 -8.89
N ILE A 169 -9.71 -13.60 -8.32
CA ILE A 169 -8.96 -13.20 -7.11
C ILE A 169 -9.57 -13.89 -5.89
N ILE A 170 -8.75 -14.55 -5.09
CA ILE A 170 -9.19 -15.20 -3.87
C ILE A 170 -9.67 -14.16 -2.86
N CYS A 171 -10.93 -14.28 -2.42
CA CYS A 171 -11.50 -13.47 -1.36
C CYS A 171 -11.87 -14.34 -0.15
N LEU A 172 -11.17 -14.11 0.96
CA LEU A 172 -11.40 -14.82 2.22
C LEU A 172 -12.48 -14.09 3.03
N VAL A 173 -13.68 -14.67 3.10
CA VAL A 173 -14.82 -14.09 3.82
C VAL A 173 -15.05 -14.82 5.12
N GLY A 174 -15.29 -14.11 6.21
CA GLY A 174 -15.61 -14.75 7.49
C GLY A 174 -15.39 -13.84 8.70
N PRO A 175 -15.75 -14.28 9.90
CA PRO A 175 -15.69 -13.47 11.10
C PRO A 175 -14.26 -13.02 11.44
N PRO A 176 -14.11 -11.96 12.24
CA PRO A 176 -12.80 -11.49 12.66
C PRO A 176 -12.08 -12.53 13.52
N GLY A 177 -10.76 -12.69 13.30
CA GLY A 177 -9.93 -13.57 14.12
C GLY A 177 -9.86 -15.02 13.66
N VAL A 178 -10.43 -15.38 12.50
CA VAL A 178 -10.34 -16.75 11.93
C VAL A 178 -9.07 -16.97 11.09
N GLY A 179 -8.14 -16.04 11.07
CA GLY A 179 -6.84 -16.27 10.43
C GLY A 179 -6.70 -15.79 8.99
N LYS A 180 -7.65 -15.01 8.42
CA LYS A 180 -7.59 -14.51 7.03
C LYS A 180 -6.25 -13.87 6.67
N THR A 181 -5.78 -12.93 7.48
CA THR A 181 -4.51 -12.22 7.26
C THR A 181 -3.28 -13.15 7.40
N SER A 182 -3.31 -14.09 8.35
CA SER A 182 -2.21 -15.05 8.52
C SER A 182 -2.14 -16.03 7.36
N LEU A 183 -3.28 -16.46 6.84
CA LEU A 183 -3.35 -17.35 5.68
C LEU A 183 -2.72 -16.69 4.44
N ALA A 184 -3.05 -15.44 4.15
CA ALA A 184 -2.43 -14.69 3.05
C ALA A 184 -0.90 -14.53 3.22
N LYS A 185 -0.41 -14.36 4.45
CA LYS A 185 1.03 -14.36 4.74
C LYS A 185 1.69 -15.71 4.48
N SER A 186 1.00 -16.80 4.82
CA SER A 186 1.51 -18.16 4.58
C SER A 186 1.57 -18.48 3.09
N VAL A 187 0.59 -18.00 2.31
CA VAL A 187 0.65 -18.08 0.83
C VAL A 187 1.86 -17.33 0.28
N ALA A 188 2.12 -16.11 0.77
CA ALA A 188 3.28 -15.34 0.34
C ALA A 188 4.60 -16.05 0.67
N ARG A 189 4.68 -16.66 1.86
CA ARG A 189 5.84 -17.45 2.28
C ARG A 189 6.00 -18.73 1.47
N ALA A 190 4.89 -19.40 1.13
CA ALA A 190 4.91 -20.61 0.31
C ALA A 190 5.45 -20.35 -1.11
N LEU A 191 5.15 -19.16 -1.66
CA LEU A 191 5.63 -18.70 -2.96
C LEU A 191 7.01 -18.03 -2.92
N ASP A 192 7.57 -17.80 -1.75
CA ASP A 192 8.77 -16.96 -1.52
C ASP A 192 8.63 -15.53 -2.08
N ARG A 193 7.41 -14.98 -2.04
CA ARG A 193 7.11 -13.62 -2.48
C ARG A 193 7.06 -12.63 -1.34
N ARG A 194 7.36 -11.38 -1.62
CA ARG A 194 7.15 -10.28 -0.68
C ARG A 194 5.67 -10.11 -0.36
N PHE A 195 5.37 -9.88 0.91
CA PHE A 195 4.00 -9.67 1.39
C PHE A 195 3.76 -8.20 1.72
N VAL A 196 2.70 -7.62 1.16
CA VAL A 196 2.25 -6.26 1.47
C VAL A 196 0.76 -6.27 1.80
N LYS A 197 0.38 -5.49 2.79
CA LYS A 197 -1.00 -5.33 3.22
C LYS A 197 -1.48 -3.91 2.94
N ILE A 198 -2.63 -3.80 2.28
CA ILE A 198 -3.38 -2.55 2.07
C ILE A 198 -4.72 -2.72 2.77
N SER A 199 -5.13 -1.75 3.59
CA SER A 199 -6.47 -1.72 4.16
C SER A 199 -7.35 -0.74 3.39
N LEU A 200 -8.52 -1.20 2.96
CA LEU A 200 -9.53 -0.37 2.31
C LEU A 200 -10.63 0.07 3.28
N GLY A 201 -10.52 -0.33 4.55
CA GLY A 201 -11.47 0.11 5.58
C GLY A 201 -11.42 1.63 5.77
N GLY A 202 -12.54 2.30 5.48
CA GLY A 202 -12.68 3.75 5.59
C GLY A 202 -12.22 4.56 4.38
N VAL A 203 -11.78 3.92 3.30
CA VAL A 203 -11.51 4.57 2.01
C VAL A 203 -12.83 5.07 1.43
N LYS A 204 -12.89 6.36 1.10
CA LYS A 204 -14.07 7.05 0.57
C LYS A 204 -13.80 7.75 -0.75
N ASP A 205 -12.54 8.04 -1.05
CA ASP A 205 -12.11 8.81 -2.20
C ASP A 205 -11.30 7.92 -3.14
N GLU A 206 -11.61 7.97 -4.43
CA GLU A 206 -10.87 7.29 -5.48
C GLU A 206 -9.39 7.68 -5.50
N SER A 207 -9.08 8.92 -5.14
CA SER A 207 -7.70 9.42 -5.07
C SER A 207 -6.82 8.70 -4.05
N GLU A 208 -7.40 8.04 -3.04
CA GLU A 208 -6.63 7.17 -2.16
C GLU A 208 -6.10 5.93 -2.87
N ILE A 209 -6.79 5.46 -3.94
CA ILE A 209 -6.41 4.31 -4.75
C ILE A 209 -5.49 4.73 -5.90
N ARG A 210 -5.89 5.77 -6.66
CA ARG A 210 -5.21 6.26 -7.85
C ARG A 210 -4.23 7.42 -7.62
N GLY A 211 -4.12 7.93 -6.39
CA GLY A 211 -3.27 9.08 -6.10
C GLY A 211 -3.88 10.42 -6.49
N HIS A 212 -3.24 11.48 -6.07
CA HIS A 212 -3.58 12.87 -6.41
C HIS A 212 -2.67 13.37 -7.52
N ARG A 213 -3.20 14.22 -8.41
CA ARG A 213 -2.38 14.87 -9.43
C ARG A 213 -1.25 15.65 -8.79
N ARG A 214 -0.04 15.54 -9.32
CA ARG A 214 1.19 16.14 -8.76
C ARG A 214 1.18 17.68 -8.68
N THR A 215 0.22 18.33 -9.34
CA THR A 215 0.05 19.79 -9.29
C THR A 215 -0.43 20.32 -7.94
N TYR A 216 -0.93 19.44 -7.07
CA TYR A 216 -1.37 19.83 -5.73
C TYR A 216 -0.22 19.73 -4.73
N LEU A 217 -0.09 20.74 -3.87
CA LEU A 217 0.91 20.72 -2.81
C LEU A 217 0.65 19.55 -1.84
N GLY A 218 1.67 18.73 -1.60
CA GLY A 218 1.53 17.54 -0.75
C GLY A 218 0.88 16.34 -1.42
N SER A 219 0.74 16.36 -2.77
CA SER A 219 0.25 15.19 -3.52
C SER A 219 1.16 13.97 -3.34
N MET A 220 0.55 12.80 -3.34
CA MET A 220 1.23 11.50 -3.21
C MET A 220 0.60 10.48 -4.16
N PRO A 221 1.36 9.46 -4.58
CA PRO A 221 0.81 8.31 -5.30
C PRO A 221 -0.27 7.58 -4.50
N GLY A 222 -1.12 6.86 -5.19
CA GLY A 222 -2.14 6.01 -4.59
C GLY A 222 -1.56 4.87 -3.75
N ARG A 223 -2.40 4.28 -2.92
CA ARG A 223 -1.99 3.23 -1.97
C ARG A 223 -1.36 2.02 -2.64
N PHE A 224 -1.76 1.67 -3.88
CA PHE A 224 -1.17 0.55 -4.62
C PHE A 224 0.26 0.84 -5.03
N ILE A 225 0.52 2.00 -5.59
CA ILE A 225 1.87 2.44 -5.96
C ILE A 225 2.78 2.55 -4.73
N GLN A 226 2.27 3.14 -3.63
CA GLN A 226 3.01 3.18 -2.37
C GLN A 226 3.36 1.78 -1.86
N ALA A 227 2.43 0.83 -1.99
CA ALA A 227 2.63 -0.56 -1.59
C ALA A 227 3.61 -1.29 -2.51
N MET A 228 3.62 -1.02 -3.82
CA MET A 228 4.62 -1.55 -4.76
C MET A 228 6.03 -1.08 -4.40
N LYS A 229 6.21 0.22 -4.13
CA LYS A 229 7.49 0.75 -3.63
C LYS A 229 7.94 0.03 -2.37
N LYS A 230 7.04 -0.18 -1.40
CA LYS A 230 7.33 -0.91 -0.16
C LYS A 230 7.68 -2.39 -0.39
N ALA A 231 7.05 -3.02 -1.37
CA ALA A 231 7.34 -4.41 -1.75
C ALA A 231 8.75 -4.56 -2.34
N GLY A 232 9.16 -3.61 -3.17
CA GLY A 232 10.45 -3.62 -3.87
C GLY A 232 10.56 -4.70 -4.95
N THR A 233 9.45 -5.36 -5.32
CA THR A 233 9.36 -6.38 -6.37
C THR A 233 8.09 -6.19 -7.18
N VAL A 234 8.09 -6.60 -8.45
CA VAL A 234 6.93 -6.48 -9.36
C VAL A 234 5.86 -7.54 -9.12
N ASN A 235 6.21 -8.64 -8.42
CA ASN A 235 5.36 -9.81 -8.19
C ASN A 235 5.08 -10.10 -6.71
N PRO A 236 4.75 -9.11 -5.86
CA PRO A 236 4.42 -9.35 -4.47
C PRO A 236 3.06 -10.05 -4.31
N VAL A 237 2.79 -10.51 -3.09
CA VAL A 237 1.44 -10.87 -2.66
C VAL A 237 0.83 -9.66 -1.95
N PHE A 238 -0.27 -9.15 -2.49
CA PHE A 238 -1.06 -8.06 -1.89
C PHE A 238 -2.25 -8.62 -1.14
N LEU A 239 -2.31 -8.31 0.14
CA LEU A 239 -3.51 -8.50 0.94
C LEU A 239 -4.33 -7.21 0.95
N ILE A 240 -5.49 -7.26 0.32
CA ILE A 240 -6.50 -6.19 0.33
C ILE A 240 -7.44 -6.49 1.50
N ASP A 241 -7.24 -5.82 2.62
CA ASP A 241 -7.99 -6.07 3.84
C ASP A 241 -9.22 -5.18 3.95
N GLU A 242 -10.32 -5.76 4.45
CA GLU A 242 -11.59 -5.07 4.70
C GLU A 242 -12.25 -4.46 3.44
N ILE A 243 -12.30 -5.25 2.34
CA ILE A 243 -12.94 -4.82 1.08
C ILE A 243 -14.45 -4.54 1.26
N ASP A 244 -15.08 -5.15 2.26
CA ASP A 244 -16.47 -4.97 2.66
C ASP A 244 -16.75 -3.63 3.38
N LYS A 245 -15.70 -2.87 3.72
CA LYS A 245 -15.81 -1.59 4.42
C LYS A 245 -15.52 -0.38 3.54
N MET A 246 -15.43 -0.57 2.23
CA MET A 246 -15.38 0.55 1.30
C MET A 246 -16.73 1.26 1.28
N ALA A 247 -16.70 2.57 1.39
CA ALA A 247 -17.90 3.40 1.29
C ALA A 247 -17.90 4.18 -0.02
N SER A 248 -18.99 4.14 -0.76
CA SER A 248 -19.21 5.08 -1.86
C SER A 248 -19.70 6.40 -1.28
N ASP A 249 -19.05 7.50 -1.59
CA ASP A 249 -19.45 8.84 -1.21
C ASP A 249 -19.62 9.70 -2.47
N TYR A 250 -20.23 10.88 -2.36
CA TYR A 250 -20.42 11.84 -3.46
C TYR A 250 -19.11 12.30 -4.16
N LYS A 251 -17.95 11.95 -3.62
CA LYS A 251 -16.63 12.39 -4.11
C LYS A 251 -15.90 11.41 -5.02
N GLY A 252 -16.46 10.27 -5.31
CA GLY A 252 -15.85 9.26 -6.17
C GLY A 252 -16.37 7.85 -5.89
N ASP A 253 -16.06 6.93 -6.79
CA ASP A 253 -16.37 5.51 -6.64
C ASP A 253 -15.10 4.68 -6.48
N PRO A 254 -14.63 4.44 -5.23
CA PRO A 254 -13.47 3.61 -4.98
C PRO A 254 -13.61 2.18 -5.55
N ALA A 255 -14.85 1.67 -5.68
CA ALA A 255 -15.08 0.34 -6.24
C ALA A 255 -14.73 0.30 -7.72
N SER A 256 -15.00 1.38 -8.48
CA SER A 256 -14.59 1.51 -9.88
C SER A 256 -13.06 1.51 -10.04
N ALA A 257 -12.34 2.26 -9.21
CA ALA A 257 -10.88 2.25 -9.21
C ALA A 257 -10.32 0.87 -8.83
N MET A 258 -10.98 0.16 -7.93
CA MET A 258 -10.60 -1.21 -7.57
C MET A 258 -10.82 -2.21 -8.71
N LEU A 259 -11.84 -2.01 -9.55
CA LEU A 259 -12.03 -2.86 -10.74
C LEU A 259 -10.83 -2.79 -11.68
N GLU A 260 -10.28 -1.60 -11.93
CA GLU A 260 -9.09 -1.45 -12.77
C GLU A 260 -7.87 -2.18 -12.19
N VAL A 261 -7.69 -2.15 -10.88
CA VAL A 261 -6.60 -2.87 -10.20
C VAL A 261 -6.80 -4.39 -10.28
N LEU A 262 -8.03 -4.85 -10.08
CA LEU A 262 -8.35 -6.26 -9.92
C LEU A 262 -8.70 -6.96 -11.24
N ASP A 263 -8.98 -6.21 -12.32
CA ASP A 263 -9.28 -6.79 -13.63
C ASP A 263 -8.00 -7.21 -14.36
N PRO A 264 -7.78 -8.50 -14.64
CA PRO A 264 -6.59 -8.97 -15.36
C PRO A 264 -6.45 -8.39 -16.78
N GLU A 265 -7.54 -7.86 -17.37
CA GLU A 265 -7.49 -7.22 -18.69
C GLU A 265 -7.01 -5.76 -18.61
N GLN A 266 -7.14 -5.10 -17.46
CA GLN A 266 -6.85 -3.68 -17.26
C GLN A 266 -5.62 -3.45 -16.37
N ASN A 267 -5.34 -4.33 -15.42
CA ASN A 267 -4.32 -4.15 -14.39
C ASN A 267 -2.88 -4.05 -14.92
N SER A 268 -2.62 -4.52 -16.15
CA SER A 268 -1.31 -4.32 -16.80
C SER A 268 -1.03 -2.86 -17.19
N LEU A 269 -2.08 -2.03 -17.26
CA LEU A 269 -2.02 -0.62 -17.62
C LEU A 269 -2.63 0.27 -16.51
N PHE A 270 -2.45 -0.12 -15.25
CA PHE A 270 -2.98 0.65 -14.12
C PHE A 270 -2.44 2.08 -14.15
N SER A 271 -3.35 3.06 -14.11
CA SER A 271 -3.01 4.48 -14.18
C SER A 271 -3.14 5.16 -12.82
N ASP A 272 -2.01 5.55 -12.26
CA ASP A 272 -1.95 6.39 -11.05
C ASP A 272 -1.82 7.87 -11.46
N HIS A 273 -2.62 8.75 -10.86
CA HIS A 273 -2.67 10.16 -11.22
C HIS A 273 -1.42 10.95 -10.84
N TYR A 274 -0.62 10.45 -9.90
CA TYR A 274 0.63 11.06 -9.50
C TYR A 274 1.78 10.63 -10.41
N ILE A 275 1.86 9.34 -10.71
CA ILE A 275 2.92 8.77 -11.54
C ILE A 275 2.72 9.14 -13.01
N GLU A 276 1.46 9.25 -13.48
CA GLU A 276 1.08 9.60 -14.87
C GLU A 276 1.59 8.63 -15.95
N GLU A 277 2.24 7.54 -15.55
CA GLU A 277 2.72 6.48 -16.43
C GLU A 277 2.01 5.17 -16.08
N PRO A 278 1.66 4.33 -17.08
CA PRO A 278 1.06 3.03 -16.83
C PRO A 278 1.99 2.15 -15.99
N TYR A 279 1.42 1.52 -14.97
CA TYR A 279 2.15 0.61 -14.09
C TYR A 279 1.56 -0.81 -14.17
N ASP A 280 2.41 -1.80 -14.45
CA ASP A 280 1.98 -3.18 -14.62
C ASP A 280 1.79 -3.89 -13.27
N LEU A 281 0.53 -4.18 -12.93
CA LEU A 281 0.13 -4.95 -11.74
C LEU A 281 -0.23 -6.41 -12.08
N SER A 282 -0.07 -6.86 -13.34
CA SER A 282 -0.49 -8.19 -13.78
C SER A 282 0.27 -9.33 -13.10
N LYS A 283 1.47 -9.08 -12.59
CA LYS A 283 2.29 -10.07 -11.87
C LYS A 283 1.99 -10.13 -10.38
N VAL A 284 1.18 -9.22 -9.86
CA VAL A 284 0.80 -9.16 -8.44
C VAL A 284 -0.22 -10.25 -8.13
N LEU A 285 -0.01 -10.99 -7.05
CA LEU A 285 -1.00 -11.92 -6.53
C LEU A 285 -1.89 -11.19 -5.50
N PHE A 286 -3.13 -10.92 -5.88
CA PHE A 286 -4.11 -10.29 -5.00
C PHE A 286 -4.87 -11.32 -4.17
N ILE A 287 -4.96 -11.09 -2.87
CA ILE A 287 -5.84 -11.81 -1.94
C ILE A 287 -6.67 -10.77 -1.22
N ALA A 288 -7.98 -10.86 -1.30
CA ALA A 288 -8.90 -9.97 -0.60
C ALA A 288 -9.41 -10.60 0.71
N THR A 289 -9.80 -9.76 1.67
CA THR A 289 -10.51 -10.21 2.87
C THR A 289 -11.76 -9.37 3.13
N ALA A 290 -12.80 -10.03 3.60
CA ALA A 290 -14.03 -9.40 4.04
C ALA A 290 -14.55 -10.07 5.33
N ASN A 291 -15.35 -9.35 6.09
CA ASN A 291 -16.07 -9.95 7.23
C ASN A 291 -17.48 -10.36 6.81
N TYR A 292 -18.12 -9.61 5.94
CA TYR A 292 -19.49 -9.84 5.47
C TYR A 292 -19.52 -9.83 3.95
N LEU A 293 -20.06 -10.89 3.37
CA LEU A 293 -20.19 -11.06 1.92
C LEU A 293 -21.12 -10.00 1.31
N GLU A 294 -22.19 -9.71 2.00
CA GLU A 294 -23.26 -8.82 1.54
C GLU A 294 -22.79 -7.37 1.35
N ASN A 295 -21.75 -6.99 2.09
CA ASN A 295 -21.21 -5.63 2.06
C ASN A 295 -20.15 -5.44 0.97
N ILE A 296 -19.73 -6.50 0.26
CA ILE A 296 -18.84 -6.37 -0.88
C ILE A 296 -19.60 -5.77 -2.05
N PRO A 297 -19.12 -4.69 -2.69
CA PRO A 297 -19.76 -4.11 -3.86
C PRO A 297 -20.00 -5.17 -4.96
N ASN A 298 -21.22 -5.19 -5.52
CA ASN A 298 -21.61 -6.19 -6.51
C ASN A 298 -20.64 -6.25 -7.70
N ALA A 299 -20.19 -5.08 -8.19
CA ALA A 299 -19.25 -4.99 -9.31
C ALA A 299 -17.91 -5.73 -9.05
N LEU A 300 -17.47 -5.79 -7.80
CA LEU A 300 -16.25 -6.52 -7.42
C LEU A 300 -16.53 -7.99 -7.20
N ARG A 301 -17.73 -8.36 -6.75
CA ARG A 301 -18.09 -9.73 -6.36
C ARG A 301 -17.92 -10.71 -7.53
N ASP A 302 -18.24 -10.30 -8.74
CA ASP A 302 -18.12 -11.12 -9.95
C ASP A 302 -16.65 -11.43 -10.36
N ARG A 303 -15.71 -10.68 -9.81
CA ARG A 303 -14.25 -10.88 -10.05
C ARG A 303 -13.57 -11.66 -8.94
N LEU A 304 -14.29 -11.96 -7.86
CA LEU A 304 -13.76 -12.60 -6.67
C LEU A 304 -14.17 -14.06 -6.58
N GLU A 305 -13.22 -14.93 -6.35
CA GLU A 305 -13.47 -16.28 -5.89
C GLU A 305 -13.63 -16.30 -4.38
N ILE A 306 -14.87 -16.47 -3.93
CA ILE A 306 -15.22 -16.36 -2.51
C ILE A 306 -14.96 -17.68 -1.81
N ILE A 307 -14.12 -17.62 -0.78
CA ILE A 307 -13.83 -18.73 0.13
C ILE A 307 -14.29 -18.36 1.53
N GLU A 308 -15.35 -19.03 2.00
CA GLU A 308 -15.92 -18.76 3.32
C GLU A 308 -15.16 -19.49 4.43
N LEU A 309 -14.72 -18.72 5.42
CA LEU A 309 -14.13 -19.23 6.65
C LEU A 309 -15.19 -19.28 7.76
N SER A 310 -15.47 -20.45 8.24
CA SER A 310 -16.39 -20.66 9.37
C SER A 310 -15.75 -20.26 10.71
N SER A 311 -16.61 -20.15 11.73
CA SER A 311 -16.18 -20.02 13.12
C SER A 311 -15.46 -21.29 13.60
N TYR A 312 -14.47 -21.12 14.45
CA TYR A 312 -13.80 -22.26 15.08
C TYR A 312 -14.63 -22.87 16.21
N THR A 313 -14.65 -24.18 16.26
CA THR A 313 -15.15 -24.95 17.40
C THR A 313 -14.20 -24.79 18.60
N GLU A 314 -14.67 -25.16 19.80
CA GLU A 314 -13.83 -25.11 21.00
C GLU A 314 -12.58 -25.98 20.86
N LEU A 315 -12.73 -27.20 20.29
CA LEU A 315 -11.61 -28.12 20.07
C LEU A 315 -10.56 -27.55 19.13
N GLU A 316 -10.99 -26.93 18.03
CA GLU A 316 -10.08 -26.26 17.11
C GLU A 316 -9.37 -25.08 17.78
N LYS A 317 -10.07 -24.27 18.58
CA LYS A 317 -9.46 -23.18 19.36
C LYS A 317 -8.40 -23.66 20.33
N ILE A 318 -8.61 -24.80 20.98
CA ILE A 318 -7.63 -25.42 21.89
C ILE A 318 -6.38 -25.83 21.11
N GLU A 319 -6.54 -26.52 19.99
CA GLU A 319 -5.40 -26.94 19.15
C GLU A 319 -4.65 -25.75 18.55
N ILE A 320 -5.36 -24.76 18.06
CA ILE A 320 -4.77 -23.50 17.56
C ILE A 320 -3.99 -22.79 18.68
N ALA A 321 -4.58 -22.69 19.86
CA ALA A 321 -3.91 -22.06 20.99
C ALA A 321 -2.62 -22.79 21.36
N LYS A 322 -2.67 -24.12 21.44
CA LYS A 322 -1.55 -24.97 21.82
C LYS A 322 -0.41 -24.96 20.81
N ARG A 323 -0.74 -25.08 19.51
CA ARG A 323 0.26 -25.18 18.44
C ARG A 323 0.83 -23.82 18.03
N HIS A 324 0.01 -22.77 18.07
CA HIS A 324 0.39 -21.47 17.49
C HIS A 324 0.39 -20.31 18.49
N LEU A 325 -0.71 -20.09 19.26
CA LEU A 325 -0.83 -18.87 20.06
C LEU A 325 0.08 -18.89 21.28
N VAL A 326 0.11 -19.98 22.03
CA VAL A 326 0.93 -20.09 23.26
C VAL A 326 2.42 -20.01 22.92
N PRO A 327 2.99 -20.77 21.95
CA PRO A 327 4.39 -20.66 21.59
C PRO A 327 4.76 -19.26 21.07
N LYS A 328 3.89 -18.64 20.26
CA LYS A 328 4.07 -17.29 19.76
C LYS A 328 4.15 -16.29 20.91
N GLN A 329 3.17 -16.33 21.84
CA GLN A 329 3.12 -15.39 22.94
C GLN A 329 4.24 -15.61 23.97
N ILE A 330 4.69 -16.82 24.17
CA ILE A 330 5.89 -17.12 24.97
C ILE A 330 7.11 -16.43 24.37
N LYS A 331 7.33 -16.58 23.06
CA LYS A 331 8.45 -15.98 22.34
C LYS A 331 8.37 -14.43 22.33
N GLU A 332 7.21 -13.87 22.03
CA GLU A 332 7.00 -12.40 21.97
C GLU A 332 7.19 -11.71 23.33
N ASN A 333 6.90 -12.41 24.44
CA ASN A 333 7.11 -11.90 25.79
C ASN A 333 8.47 -12.29 26.41
N GLY A 334 9.40 -12.86 25.62
CA GLY A 334 10.77 -13.17 26.06
C GLY A 334 10.86 -14.34 27.06
N LEU A 335 9.81 -15.18 27.15
CA LEU A 335 9.79 -16.37 27.98
C LEU A 335 10.43 -17.57 27.24
N LYS A 336 10.98 -18.50 28.01
CA LYS A 336 11.34 -19.83 27.51
C LYS A 336 10.16 -20.78 27.70
N THR A 337 10.01 -21.77 26.83
CA THR A 337 8.93 -22.79 26.92
C THR A 337 8.95 -23.56 28.25
N SER A 338 10.13 -23.68 28.86
CA SER A 338 10.27 -24.32 30.20
C SER A 338 9.80 -23.45 31.36
N GLN A 339 9.63 -22.14 31.14
CA GLN A 339 9.26 -21.17 32.20
C GLN A 339 7.76 -21.01 32.38
N LEU A 340 6.96 -21.32 31.35
CA LEU A 340 5.50 -21.19 31.41
C LEU A 340 4.84 -22.43 30.83
N LYS A 341 3.99 -23.05 31.64
CA LYS A 341 3.17 -24.19 31.24
C LYS A 341 1.68 -23.86 31.35
N ILE A 342 0.97 -23.98 30.22
CA ILE A 342 -0.49 -23.82 30.11
C ILE A 342 -1.05 -25.16 29.61
N ASP A 343 -1.75 -25.89 30.45
CA ASP A 343 -2.35 -27.19 30.10
C ASP A 343 -3.64 -26.96 29.29
N ASP A 344 -4.07 -27.98 28.51
CA ASP A 344 -5.27 -27.93 27.66
C ASP A 344 -6.55 -27.60 28.48
N GLU A 345 -6.64 -28.06 29.72
CA GLU A 345 -7.72 -27.71 30.64
C GLU A 345 -7.75 -26.20 30.94
N MET A 346 -6.58 -25.55 31.04
CA MET A 346 -6.50 -24.10 31.25
C MET A 346 -6.85 -23.34 30.00
N ILE A 347 -6.46 -23.81 28.82
CA ILE A 347 -6.87 -23.21 27.54
C ILE A 347 -8.39 -23.26 27.39
N SER A 348 -9.00 -24.43 27.65
CA SER A 348 -10.47 -24.58 27.66
C SER A 348 -11.14 -23.67 28.68
N PHE A 349 -10.56 -23.50 29.87
CA PHE A 349 -11.05 -22.59 30.89
C PHE A 349 -11.00 -21.12 30.40
N LEU A 350 -9.92 -20.71 29.76
CA LEU A 350 -9.80 -19.38 29.17
C LEU A 350 -10.82 -19.14 28.05
N ILE A 351 -11.03 -20.14 27.20
CA ILE A 351 -12.01 -20.06 26.10
C ILE A 351 -13.42 -19.86 26.66
N ARG A 352 -13.84 -20.72 27.61
CA ARG A 352 -15.21 -20.73 28.12
C ARG A 352 -15.58 -19.55 28.98
N TYR A 353 -14.62 -19.03 29.78
CA TYR A 353 -14.94 -18.05 30.82
C TYR A 353 -14.37 -16.66 30.56
N TYR A 354 -13.41 -16.51 29.62
CA TYR A 354 -12.78 -15.21 29.36
C TYR A 354 -12.90 -14.74 27.89
N THR A 355 -13.40 -15.58 27.00
CA THR A 355 -13.59 -15.21 25.58
C THR A 355 -14.99 -15.57 25.09
N ARG A 356 -15.53 -14.74 24.18
CA ARG A 356 -16.77 -15.01 23.46
C ARG A 356 -16.62 -14.46 22.05
N GLU A 357 -16.09 -15.27 21.16
CA GLU A 357 -15.76 -14.87 19.79
C GLU A 357 -15.81 -16.08 18.83
N SER A 358 -16.03 -15.80 17.56
CA SER A 358 -16.01 -16.81 16.48
C SER A 358 -14.59 -17.29 16.17
N GLY A 359 -13.60 -16.39 16.22
CA GLY A 359 -12.20 -16.67 15.98
C GLY A 359 -11.38 -16.88 17.24
N VAL A 360 -10.10 -16.49 17.22
CA VAL A 360 -9.12 -16.66 18.31
C VAL A 360 -8.43 -15.36 18.73
N ARG A 361 -8.92 -14.19 18.28
CA ARG A 361 -8.28 -12.91 18.55
C ARG A 361 -8.34 -12.46 20.02
N GLN A 362 -9.49 -12.67 20.68
CA GLN A 362 -9.61 -12.42 22.13
C GLN A 362 -8.80 -13.42 22.92
N LEU A 363 -8.82 -14.71 22.52
CA LEU A 363 -8.04 -15.78 23.14
C LEU A 363 -6.54 -15.44 23.08
N GLU A 364 -6.02 -14.98 21.94
CA GLU A 364 -4.64 -14.55 21.82
C GLU A 364 -4.31 -13.41 22.80
N ARG A 365 -5.19 -12.40 22.92
CA ARG A 365 -5.01 -11.29 23.87
C ARG A 365 -5.02 -11.74 25.32
N VAL A 366 -5.87 -12.71 25.65
CA VAL A 366 -5.95 -13.27 26.99
C VAL A 366 -4.68 -14.06 27.32
N ILE A 367 -4.21 -14.91 26.39
CA ILE A 367 -2.94 -15.65 26.52
C ILE A 367 -1.76 -14.67 26.66
N ALA A 368 -1.70 -13.63 25.85
CA ALA A 368 -0.68 -12.59 25.95
C ALA A 368 -0.67 -11.92 27.34
N THR A 369 -1.85 -11.68 27.90
CA THR A 369 -1.95 -11.10 29.25
C THR A 369 -1.45 -12.08 30.32
N VAL A 370 -1.77 -13.37 30.19
CA VAL A 370 -1.25 -14.42 31.07
C VAL A 370 0.27 -14.51 30.97
N CYS A 371 0.84 -14.44 29.75
CA CYS A 371 2.30 -14.42 29.56
C CYS A 371 2.94 -13.20 30.23
N ARG A 372 2.43 -11.99 30.05
CA ARG A 372 2.94 -10.78 30.71
C ARG A 372 2.89 -10.86 32.24
N LYS A 373 1.78 -11.34 32.80
CA LYS A 373 1.66 -11.56 34.24
C LYS A 373 2.63 -12.60 34.75
N SER A 374 2.87 -13.66 33.96
CA SER A 374 3.88 -14.69 34.26
C SER A 374 5.30 -14.10 34.29
N VAL A 375 5.66 -13.25 33.30
CA VAL A 375 6.96 -12.54 33.32
C VAL A 375 7.12 -11.73 34.59
N LEU A 376 6.10 -10.94 34.95
CA LEU A 376 6.12 -10.12 36.17
C LEU A 376 6.33 -11.00 37.43
N ALA A 377 5.61 -12.11 37.55
CA ALA A 377 5.71 -13.00 38.70
C ALA A 377 7.07 -13.73 38.76
N ILE A 378 7.65 -14.12 37.61
CA ILE A 378 8.99 -14.72 37.55
C ILE A 378 10.04 -13.73 38.04
N LEU A 379 10.00 -12.47 37.57
CA LEU A 379 10.96 -11.45 37.92
C LEU A 379 10.81 -10.95 39.38
N LYS A 380 9.57 -10.77 39.84
CA LYS A 380 9.29 -10.26 41.19
C LYS A 380 9.56 -11.30 42.27
N ASP A 381 9.11 -12.55 42.05
CA ASP A 381 9.18 -13.60 43.05
C ASP A 381 10.38 -14.53 42.86
N ASN A 382 11.28 -14.24 41.91
CA ASN A 382 12.45 -15.07 41.58
C ASN A 382 12.12 -16.55 41.26
N LYS A 383 10.93 -16.79 40.68
CA LYS A 383 10.45 -18.12 40.29
C LYS A 383 11.13 -18.63 39.03
N ARG A 384 11.51 -19.91 38.97
CA ARG A 384 12.12 -20.51 37.78
C ARG A 384 11.10 -20.84 36.69
N SER A 385 9.89 -21.21 37.09
CA SER A 385 8.81 -21.56 36.17
C SER A 385 7.45 -21.37 36.85
N ILE A 386 6.42 -21.21 36.02
CA ILE A 386 5.02 -21.06 36.47
C ILE A 386 4.16 -22.05 35.72
N LYS A 387 3.38 -22.82 36.45
CA LYS A 387 2.24 -23.57 35.90
C LYS A 387 0.97 -22.74 36.12
N VAL A 388 0.27 -22.43 35.03
CA VAL A 388 -0.98 -21.67 35.09
C VAL A 388 -2.07 -22.53 35.72
N THR A 389 -2.76 -21.95 36.70
CA THR A 389 -3.88 -22.61 37.43
C THR A 389 -5.10 -21.67 37.39
N LYS A 390 -6.31 -22.26 37.64
CA LYS A 390 -7.57 -21.48 37.71
C LYS A 390 -7.47 -20.33 38.71
N LYS A 391 -6.78 -20.56 39.86
CA LYS A 391 -6.57 -19.55 40.89
C LYS A 391 -5.74 -18.37 40.37
N LEU A 392 -4.61 -18.66 39.70
CA LEU A 392 -3.76 -17.61 39.11
C LEU A 392 -4.47 -16.87 37.99
N VAL A 393 -5.24 -17.55 37.16
CA VAL A 393 -6.04 -16.93 36.12
C VAL A 393 -7.04 -15.94 36.70
N LYS A 394 -7.77 -16.32 37.76
CA LYS A 394 -8.72 -15.43 38.45
C LYS A 394 -8.01 -14.25 39.13
N GLU A 395 -6.84 -14.46 39.69
CA GLU A 395 -6.02 -13.38 40.27
C GLU A 395 -5.52 -12.39 39.22
N TRP A 396 -5.09 -12.86 38.06
CA TRP A 396 -4.48 -12.06 37.02
C TRP A 396 -5.47 -11.39 36.06
N LEU A 397 -6.59 -12.06 35.74
CA LEU A 397 -7.60 -11.62 34.79
C LEU A 397 -8.88 -11.09 35.43
N GLY A 398 -9.00 -11.28 36.76
CA GLY A 398 -10.21 -10.97 37.51
C GLY A 398 -11.26 -12.09 37.45
N HIS A 399 -12.49 -11.75 37.85
CA HIS A 399 -13.61 -12.68 37.82
C HIS A 399 -13.92 -13.17 36.40
N GLU A 400 -14.52 -14.35 36.33
CA GLU A 400 -15.03 -14.93 35.10
C GLU A 400 -15.97 -13.93 34.40
N LYS A 401 -15.70 -13.68 33.11
CA LYS A 401 -16.46 -12.68 32.34
C LYS A 401 -17.74 -13.24 31.76
N PHE A 402 -17.76 -14.55 31.54
CA PHE A 402 -18.88 -15.26 30.94
C PHE A 402 -19.26 -16.47 31.80
N GLU A 403 -20.54 -16.73 31.92
CA GLU A 403 -21.07 -17.93 32.57
C GLU A 403 -21.27 -19.00 31.50
N TYR A 404 -20.56 -20.13 31.64
CA TYR A 404 -20.67 -21.27 30.73
C TYR A 404 -21.50 -22.38 31.37
N GLY A 405 -22.56 -22.82 30.67
CA GLY A 405 -23.32 -23.98 31.05
C GLY A 405 -24.19 -23.85 32.32
N LYS A 406 -24.38 -22.62 32.82
CA LYS A 406 -25.41 -22.41 33.85
C LYS A 406 -26.80 -22.65 33.23
N ARG A 407 -27.39 -23.79 33.55
CA ARG A 407 -28.82 -23.99 33.34
C ARG A 407 -29.55 -23.13 34.37
N GLU A 408 -30.47 -22.30 33.93
CA GLU A 408 -31.37 -21.64 34.86
C GLU A 408 -32.12 -22.70 35.65
N THR A 409 -31.88 -22.72 36.95
CA THR A 409 -32.44 -23.75 37.84
C THR A 409 -33.85 -23.40 38.30
N LYS A 410 -34.37 -22.22 37.93
CA LYS A 410 -35.73 -21.78 38.26
C LYS A 410 -36.41 -21.29 36.98
N ASP A 411 -37.63 -21.78 36.79
CA ASP A 411 -38.49 -21.31 35.74
C ASP A 411 -38.77 -19.79 35.93
N GLN A 412 -38.45 -18.99 34.98
CA GLN A 412 -38.73 -17.54 34.99
C GLN A 412 -39.94 -17.27 34.09
N ILE A 413 -40.96 -16.64 34.68
CA ILE A 413 -42.14 -16.23 33.93
C ILE A 413 -41.78 -15.05 33.03
N GLY A 414 -42.06 -15.15 31.73
CA GLY A 414 -41.81 -14.10 30.76
C GLY A 414 -40.44 -14.06 30.11
N THR A 415 -39.57 -15.06 30.34
CA THR A 415 -38.28 -15.23 29.69
C THR A 415 -38.31 -16.36 28.68
N VAL A 416 -37.84 -16.12 27.46
CA VAL A 416 -37.64 -17.12 26.41
C VAL A 416 -36.17 -17.09 26.00
N THR A 417 -35.52 -18.24 25.98
CA THR A 417 -34.16 -18.38 25.48
C THR A 417 -34.22 -18.29 23.95
N GLY A 418 -33.67 -17.19 23.38
CA GLY A 418 -33.48 -17.11 21.93
C GLY A 418 -32.41 -18.12 21.48
N LEU A 419 -32.71 -18.83 20.42
CA LEU A 419 -31.81 -19.78 19.74
C LEU A 419 -30.93 -19.04 18.75
#